data_ac8acdbbab471853cc21731461003dec
#
_entry.id   ac8acdbbab471853cc21731461003dec
#
_cell.length_a   1.000
_cell.length_b   1.000
_cell.length_c   1.000
_cell.angle_alpha   90.00
_cell.angle_beta   90.00
_cell.angle_gamma   90.00
#
_symmetry.space_group_name_H-M   'P 1'
#
loop_
_entity.id
_entity.type
_entity.pdbx_description
1 polymer ?
#
loop_
_entity_poly.entity_id
_entity_poly.type
_entity_poly.pdbx_seq_one_letter_code
_entity_poly.pdbx_strand_id
1 'polypeptide(L)'
;SIENIFAIGDIVPGLPLAHKASYEGKVAAEAIDGQAAEVDYIGMPAVCFTEPELAQVGYTEAQAKEEGLSIKASKFPYAANGRALSLDDTNGFVKLITLKEDDTLIGAQVVGTGASDIISELGLAIESGMNAEDIALTVHAHPTLGEMSMEAAEKAIGYPIHTM
;
A
#
# COMPACT_ATOMS: atom_id res chain seq x y z
N SER A 1 -30.38 3.08 -13.16
CA SER A 1 -29.40 2.49 -14.07
C SER A 1 -30.01 2.35 -15.45
N ILE A 2 -29.23 2.55 -16.50
CA ILE A 2 -29.60 2.34 -17.88
C ILE A 2 -28.88 1.09 -18.34
N GLU A 3 -29.62 0.14 -18.90
CA GLU A 3 -29.04 -1.11 -19.43
C GLU A 3 -28.01 -0.79 -20.53
N ASN A 4 -26.90 -1.49 -20.53
CA ASN A 4 -25.78 -1.34 -21.48
C ASN A 4 -25.03 0.01 -21.43
N ILE A 5 -25.17 0.81 -20.37
CA ILE A 5 -24.35 2.00 -20.13
C ILE A 5 -23.55 1.82 -18.85
N PHE A 6 -22.24 1.92 -18.98
CA PHE A 6 -21.28 1.80 -17.88
C PHE A 6 -20.61 3.14 -17.59
N ALA A 7 -20.41 3.46 -16.32
CA ALA A 7 -19.69 4.64 -15.86
C ALA A 7 -18.40 4.19 -15.14
N ILE A 8 -17.29 4.83 -15.45
CA ILE A 8 -15.96 4.51 -14.89
C ILE A 8 -15.18 5.80 -14.58
N GLY A 9 -14.14 5.67 -13.78
CA GLY A 9 -13.20 6.75 -13.50
C GLY A 9 -13.76 7.82 -12.57
N ASP A 10 -13.47 9.08 -12.88
CA ASP A 10 -13.75 10.22 -11.99
C ASP A 10 -15.24 10.52 -11.78
N ILE A 11 -16.09 10.01 -12.65
CA ILE A 11 -17.55 10.19 -12.57
C ILE A 11 -18.25 9.19 -11.67
N VAL A 12 -17.53 8.20 -11.13
CA VAL A 12 -18.05 7.23 -10.15
C VAL A 12 -17.39 7.44 -8.78
N PRO A 13 -17.99 6.94 -7.68
CA PRO A 13 -17.41 7.10 -6.34
C PRO A 13 -15.97 6.57 -6.23
N GLY A 14 -15.21 7.15 -5.31
CA GLY A 14 -13.82 6.80 -5.03
C GLY A 14 -12.84 7.90 -5.44
N LEU A 15 -11.55 7.59 -5.37
CA LEU A 15 -10.50 8.54 -5.73
C LEU A 15 -10.45 8.80 -7.24
N PRO A 16 -10.27 10.05 -7.69
CA PRO A 16 -10.17 10.39 -9.11
C PRO A 16 -8.75 10.08 -9.62
N LEU A 17 -8.50 8.80 -9.98
CA LEU A 17 -7.19 8.29 -10.35
C LEU A 17 -7.24 7.55 -11.70
N ALA A 18 -6.23 7.81 -12.54
CA ALA A 18 -6.13 7.20 -13.87
C ALA A 18 -6.09 5.66 -13.83
N HIS A 19 -5.34 5.09 -12.89
CA HIS A 19 -5.23 3.63 -12.74
C HIS A 19 -6.52 3.00 -12.21
N LYS A 20 -7.31 3.72 -11.36
CA LYS A 20 -8.67 3.31 -10.99
C LYS A 20 -9.55 3.22 -12.24
N ALA A 21 -9.57 4.27 -13.07
CA ALA A 21 -10.35 4.28 -14.31
C ALA A 21 -9.93 3.16 -15.27
N SER A 22 -8.62 2.86 -15.35
CA SER A 22 -8.11 1.75 -16.18
C SER A 22 -8.55 0.39 -15.69
N TYR A 23 -8.57 0.16 -14.38
CA TYR A 23 -9.09 -1.07 -13.77
C TYR A 23 -10.59 -1.22 -14.03
N GLU A 24 -11.37 -0.20 -13.70
CA GLU A 24 -12.83 -0.18 -13.92
C GLU A 24 -13.19 -0.35 -15.40
N GLY A 25 -12.37 0.18 -16.31
CA GLY A 25 -12.54 0.00 -17.75
C GLY A 25 -12.38 -1.45 -18.21
N LYS A 26 -11.45 -2.20 -17.62
CA LYS A 26 -11.30 -3.65 -17.87
C LYS A 26 -12.53 -4.41 -17.38
N VAL A 27 -12.96 -4.14 -16.14
CA VAL A 27 -14.16 -4.77 -15.56
C VAL A 27 -15.40 -4.47 -16.41
N ALA A 28 -15.57 -3.23 -16.87
CA ALA A 28 -16.67 -2.85 -17.74
C ALA A 28 -16.62 -3.62 -19.09
N ALA A 29 -15.44 -3.77 -19.67
CA ALA A 29 -15.26 -4.50 -20.92
C ALA A 29 -15.60 -6.00 -20.76
N GLU A 30 -15.18 -6.63 -19.67
CA GLU A 30 -15.49 -8.01 -19.33
C GLU A 30 -17.00 -8.20 -19.12
N ALA A 31 -17.65 -7.28 -18.40
CA ALA A 31 -19.10 -7.30 -18.19
C ALA A 31 -19.88 -7.13 -19.52
N ILE A 32 -19.41 -6.28 -20.42
CA ILE A 32 -19.99 -6.09 -21.76
C ILE A 32 -19.86 -7.38 -22.60
N ASP A 33 -18.76 -8.12 -22.45
CA ASP A 33 -18.53 -9.41 -23.11
C ASP A 33 -19.34 -10.56 -22.47
N GLY A 34 -20.11 -10.29 -21.42
CA GLY A 34 -20.98 -11.27 -20.74
C GLY A 34 -20.28 -12.10 -19.67
N GLN A 35 -19.09 -11.70 -19.25
CA GLN A 35 -18.37 -12.33 -18.15
C GLN A 35 -18.94 -11.84 -16.80
N ALA A 36 -18.83 -12.69 -15.78
CA ALA A 36 -19.12 -12.28 -14.40
C ALA A 36 -17.93 -11.46 -13.89
N ALA A 37 -18.03 -10.14 -13.97
CA ALA A 37 -16.97 -9.22 -13.54
C ALA A 37 -17.57 -8.11 -12.67
N GLU A 38 -16.86 -7.79 -11.59
CA GLU A 38 -17.20 -6.68 -10.68
C GLU A 38 -15.94 -5.95 -10.21
N VAL A 39 -16.12 -4.74 -9.68
CA VAL A 39 -15.03 -3.96 -9.08
C VAL A 39 -14.83 -4.47 -7.66
N ASP A 40 -13.75 -5.21 -7.43
CA ASP A 40 -13.47 -5.94 -6.19
C ASP A 40 -12.08 -5.68 -5.57
N TYR A 41 -11.35 -4.65 -6.02
CA TYR A 41 -10.05 -4.31 -5.44
C TYR A 41 -10.16 -3.99 -3.95
N ILE A 42 -9.22 -4.52 -3.14
CA ILE A 42 -9.13 -4.28 -1.69
C ILE A 42 -8.39 -2.96 -1.42
N GLY A 43 -7.32 -2.71 -2.17
CA GLY A 43 -6.46 -1.54 -2.01
C GLY A 43 -6.28 -0.74 -3.30
N MET A 44 -6.71 0.53 -3.30
CA MET A 44 -6.42 1.47 -4.40
C MET A 44 -5.24 2.36 -3.99
N PRO A 45 -4.05 2.22 -4.62
CA PRO A 45 -2.92 3.07 -4.27
C PRO A 45 -3.15 4.51 -4.73
N ALA A 46 -2.76 5.46 -3.88
CA ALA A 46 -2.78 6.89 -4.17
C ALA A 46 -1.40 7.48 -3.97
N VAL A 47 -0.95 8.31 -4.92
CA VAL A 47 0.38 8.92 -4.91
C VAL A 47 0.27 10.42 -5.15
N CYS A 48 1.01 11.20 -4.32
CA CYS A 48 1.29 12.61 -4.57
C CYS A 48 2.78 12.74 -4.92
N PHE A 49 3.08 13.22 -6.12
CA PHE A 49 4.43 13.44 -6.63
C PHE A 49 4.98 14.79 -6.16
N THR A 50 5.02 14.96 -4.84
CA THR A 50 5.65 16.09 -4.17
C THR A 50 7.10 15.76 -3.84
N GLU A 51 7.83 16.71 -3.21
CA GLU A 51 9.16 16.50 -2.67
C GLU A 51 9.10 16.72 -1.14
N PRO A 52 9.16 15.65 -0.35
CA PRO A 52 9.20 14.21 -0.69
C PRO A 52 7.89 13.70 -1.29
N GLU A 53 7.94 12.57 -2.01
CA GLU A 53 6.76 11.84 -2.47
C GLU A 53 5.93 11.31 -1.29
N LEU A 54 4.62 11.21 -1.51
CA LEU A 54 3.67 10.62 -0.56
C LEU A 54 2.87 9.53 -1.27
N ALA A 55 2.88 8.33 -0.73
CA ALA A 55 2.07 7.23 -1.26
C ALA A 55 1.32 6.51 -0.15
N GLN A 56 0.11 6.03 -0.45
CA GLN A 56 -0.66 5.20 0.45
C GLN A 56 -1.49 4.16 -0.29
N VAL A 57 -1.82 3.07 0.40
CA VAL A 57 -2.75 2.03 -0.06
C VAL A 57 -3.47 1.43 1.15
N GLY A 58 -4.72 1.02 0.97
CA GLY A 58 -5.53 0.46 2.04
C GLY A 58 -5.89 1.47 3.13
N TYR A 59 -6.09 1.01 4.37
CA TYR A 59 -6.53 1.82 5.49
C TYR A 59 -5.47 2.78 6.02
N THR A 60 -5.89 3.97 6.38
CA THR A 60 -5.17 4.81 7.35
C THR A 60 -5.51 4.38 8.78
N GLU A 61 -4.68 4.75 9.76
CA GLU A 61 -4.99 4.49 11.17
C GLU A 61 -6.32 5.13 11.61
N ALA A 62 -6.65 6.29 11.05
CA ALA A 62 -7.89 7.00 11.38
C ALA A 62 -9.11 6.22 10.88
N GLN A 63 -9.08 5.81 9.61
CA GLN A 63 -10.16 5.01 9.01
C GLN A 63 -10.34 3.66 9.72
N ALA A 64 -9.24 2.94 9.98
CA ALA A 64 -9.30 1.66 10.68
C ALA A 64 -9.90 1.80 12.09
N LYS A 65 -9.57 2.87 12.82
CA LYS A 65 -10.14 3.16 14.14
C LYS A 65 -11.62 3.55 14.06
N GLU A 66 -12.01 4.32 13.05
CA GLU A 66 -13.41 4.71 12.82
C GLU A 66 -14.29 3.48 12.55
N GLU A 67 -13.76 2.49 11.83
CA GLU A 67 -14.43 1.21 11.60
C GLU A 67 -14.31 0.22 12.77
N GLY A 68 -13.66 0.62 13.86
CA GLY A 68 -13.54 -0.20 15.08
C GLY A 68 -12.55 -1.36 14.96
N LEU A 69 -11.66 -1.34 13.97
CA LEU A 69 -10.65 -2.36 13.79
C LEU A 69 -9.56 -2.29 14.87
N SER A 70 -9.18 -3.44 15.40
CA SER A 70 -8.08 -3.56 16.37
C SER A 70 -6.77 -3.66 15.61
N ILE A 71 -6.02 -2.54 15.56
CA ILE A 71 -4.83 -2.40 14.73
C ILE A 71 -3.57 -2.14 15.55
N LYS A 72 -2.43 -2.44 14.96
CA LYS A 72 -1.12 -1.90 15.32
C LYS A 72 -0.50 -1.19 14.09
N ALA A 73 0.34 -0.19 14.36
CA ALA A 73 1.08 0.52 13.34
C ALA A 73 2.58 0.38 13.62
N SER A 74 3.33 -0.04 12.64
CA SER A 74 4.79 -0.09 12.65
C SER A 74 5.36 0.92 11.67
N LYS A 75 6.50 1.52 12.02
CA LYS A 75 7.13 2.57 11.22
C LYS A 75 8.63 2.37 11.17
N PHE A 76 9.18 2.36 9.94
CA PHE A 76 10.61 2.34 9.69
C PHE A 76 11.05 3.66 9.04
N PRO A 77 12.05 4.38 9.59
CA PRO A 77 12.49 5.67 9.06
C PRO A 77 13.52 5.49 7.93
N TYR A 78 13.50 6.37 6.93
CA TYR A 78 14.52 6.44 5.87
C TYR A 78 15.93 6.60 6.44
N ALA A 79 16.09 7.33 7.53
CA ALA A 79 17.38 7.56 8.19
C ALA A 79 18.07 6.27 8.69
N ALA A 80 17.35 5.16 8.80
CA ALA A 80 17.90 3.86 9.17
C ALA A 80 18.19 2.95 7.96
N ASN A 81 17.89 3.40 6.73
CA ASN A 81 18.07 2.62 5.51
C ASN A 81 19.38 2.99 4.81
N GLY A 82 20.22 1.96 4.50
CA GLY A 82 21.53 2.14 3.89
C GLY A 82 21.47 2.80 2.50
N ARG A 83 20.44 2.53 1.70
CA ARG A 83 20.28 3.16 0.39
C ARG A 83 19.89 4.63 0.52
N ALA A 84 18.96 4.97 1.41
CA ALA A 84 18.59 6.36 1.69
C ALA A 84 19.78 7.19 2.17
N LEU A 85 20.61 6.64 3.05
CA LEU A 85 21.88 7.24 3.48
C LEU A 85 22.83 7.48 2.30
N SER A 86 22.96 6.52 1.39
CA SER A 86 23.83 6.66 0.22
C SER A 86 23.35 7.69 -0.79
N LEU A 87 22.07 8.02 -0.78
CA LEU A 87 21.44 9.05 -1.62
C LEU A 87 21.43 10.43 -0.97
N ASP A 88 21.85 10.53 0.30
CA ASP A 88 21.72 11.74 1.14
C ASP A 88 20.26 12.23 1.24
N ASP A 89 19.31 11.29 1.18
CA ASP A 89 17.87 11.55 1.29
C ASP A 89 17.24 10.66 2.36
N THR A 90 17.32 11.13 3.59
CA THR A 90 16.94 10.39 4.80
C THR A 90 15.61 10.83 5.39
N ASN A 91 14.92 11.75 4.73
CA ASN A 91 13.64 12.28 5.18
C ASN A 91 12.50 11.36 4.73
N GLY A 92 11.82 10.74 5.71
CA GLY A 92 10.67 9.93 5.39
C GLY A 92 10.53 8.66 6.24
N PHE A 93 9.58 7.85 5.83
CA PHE A 93 9.29 6.57 6.51
C PHE A 93 8.45 5.65 5.63
N VAL A 94 8.52 4.35 5.92
CA VAL A 94 7.51 3.35 5.57
C VAL A 94 6.72 3.04 6.82
N LYS A 95 5.39 3.09 6.74
CA LYS A 95 4.48 2.73 7.83
C LYS A 95 3.50 1.66 7.37
N LEU A 96 3.40 0.58 8.14
CA LEU A 96 2.44 -0.50 7.94
C LEU A 96 1.35 -0.43 9.01
N ILE A 97 0.13 -0.77 8.63
CA ILE A 97 -1.04 -0.89 9.50
C ILE A 97 -1.52 -2.33 9.40
N THR A 98 -1.45 -3.07 10.50
CA THR A 98 -1.80 -4.48 10.55
C THR A 98 -2.90 -4.73 11.58
N LEU A 99 -3.69 -5.76 11.37
CA LEU A 99 -4.62 -6.27 12.39
C LEU A 99 -3.83 -6.84 13.57
N LYS A 100 -4.34 -6.67 14.80
CA LYS A 100 -3.71 -7.26 16.00
C LYS A 100 -3.93 -8.76 16.12
N GLU A 101 -4.93 -9.28 15.45
CA GLU A 101 -5.36 -10.67 15.57
C GLU A 101 -4.35 -11.62 14.91
N ASP A 102 -3.92 -11.29 13.70
CA ASP A 102 -3.17 -12.20 12.83
C ASP A 102 -2.05 -11.51 12.03
N ASP A 103 -1.78 -10.24 12.32
CA ASP A 103 -0.82 -9.39 11.62
C ASP A 103 -1.10 -9.15 10.13
N THR A 104 -2.33 -9.45 9.66
CA THR A 104 -2.74 -9.14 8.28
C THR A 104 -2.50 -7.67 7.96
N LEU A 105 -1.82 -7.40 6.84
CA LEU A 105 -1.58 -6.05 6.35
C LEU A 105 -2.87 -5.50 5.76
N ILE A 106 -3.37 -4.38 6.31
CA ILE A 106 -4.58 -3.71 5.84
C ILE A 106 -4.34 -2.30 5.33
N GLY A 107 -3.16 -1.75 5.55
CA GLY A 107 -2.82 -0.42 5.08
C GLY A 107 -1.34 -0.13 5.12
N ALA A 108 -0.89 0.75 4.23
CA ALA A 108 0.49 1.21 4.17
C ALA A 108 0.58 2.67 3.75
N GLN A 109 1.58 3.36 4.28
CA GLN A 109 1.92 4.74 3.95
C GLN A 109 3.43 4.86 3.80
N VAL A 110 3.86 5.47 2.70
CA VAL A 110 5.26 5.75 2.40
C VAL A 110 5.42 7.24 2.16
N VAL A 111 6.40 7.83 2.82
CA VAL A 111 6.81 9.22 2.61
C VAL A 111 8.30 9.22 2.34
N GLY A 112 8.73 9.77 1.21
CA GLY A 112 10.14 9.85 0.84
C GLY A 112 10.39 9.50 -0.61
N THR A 113 11.64 9.59 -1.04
CA THR A 113 12.07 9.24 -2.40
C THR A 113 11.69 7.82 -2.77
N GLY A 114 11.06 7.64 -3.94
CA GLY A 114 10.63 6.35 -4.45
C GLY A 114 9.39 5.77 -3.76
N ALA A 115 8.64 6.58 -3.00
CA ALA A 115 7.40 6.15 -2.36
C ALA A 115 6.39 5.59 -3.37
N SER A 116 6.34 6.17 -4.57
CA SER A 116 5.49 5.74 -5.68
C SER A 116 5.79 4.33 -6.19
N ASP A 117 7.05 3.88 -6.09
CA ASP A 117 7.46 2.53 -6.48
C ASP A 117 7.27 1.54 -5.32
N ILE A 118 7.69 1.92 -4.10
CA ILE A 118 7.61 1.08 -2.90
C ILE A 118 6.16 0.68 -2.59
N ILE A 119 5.20 1.59 -2.78
CA ILE A 119 3.79 1.33 -2.46
C ILE A 119 3.19 0.19 -3.28
N SER A 120 3.75 -0.15 -4.43
CA SER A 120 3.24 -1.20 -5.32
C SER A 120 3.39 -2.60 -4.71
N GLU A 121 4.50 -2.89 -4.03
CA GLU A 121 4.69 -4.13 -3.29
C GLU A 121 3.69 -4.26 -2.13
N LEU A 122 3.52 -3.18 -1.37
CA LEU A 122 2.59 -3.14 -0.25
C LEU A 122 1.12 -3.25 -0.72
N GLY A 123 0.81 -2.69 -1.89
CA GLY A 123 -0.47 -2.88 -2.56
C GLY A 123 -0.72 -4.33 -2.95
N LEU A 124 0.28 -5.01 -3.50
CA LEU A 124 0.21 -6.44 -3.81
C LEU A 124 0.00 -7.28 -2.54
N ALA A 125 0.70 -6.95 -1.46
CA ALA A 125 0.56 -7.65 -0.19
C ALA A 125 -0.86 -7.52 0.39
N ILE A 126 -1.46 -6.31 0.35
CA ILE A 126 -2.85 -6.08 0.77
C ILE A 126 -3.83 -6.85 -0.10
N GLU A 127 -3.69 -6.76 -1.42
CA GLU A 127 -4.59 -7.42 -2.38
C GLU A 127 -4.53 -8.94 -2.26
N SER A 128 -3.38 -9.49 -1.87
CA SER A 128 -3.15 -10.92 -1.65
C SER A 128 -3.49 -11.40 -0.23
N GLY A 129 -3.92 -10.50 0.67
CA GLY A 129 -4.22 -10.84 2.06
C GLY A 129 -3.01 -11.30 2.86
N MET A 130 -1.82 -10.79 2.54
CA MET A 130 -0.58 -11.15 3.24
C MET A 130 -0.53 -10.56 4.64
N ASN A 131 0.14 -11.24 5.56
CA ASN A 131 0.46 -10.72 6.87
C ASN A 131 1.88 -10.12 6.92
N ALA A 132 2.23 -9.49 8.04
CA ALA A 132 3.54 -8.87 8.19
C ALA A 132 4.69 -9.89 8.17
N GLU A 133 4.46 -11.15 8.60
CA GLU A 133 5.48 -12.19 8.57
C GLU A 133 5.86 -12.56 7.13
N ASP A 134 4.89 -12.64 6.21
CA ASP A 134 5.13 -12.91 4.79
C ASP A 134 6.07 -11.89 4.17
N ILE A 135 5.88 -10.60 4.51
CA ILE A 135 6.72 -9.50 4.02
C ILE A 135 8.10 -9.56 4.69
N ALA A 136 8.16 -9.80 6.01
CA ALA A 136 9.41 -9.87 6.77
C ALA A 136 10.32 -11.04 6.30
N LEU A 137 9.71 -12.17 5.88
CA LEU A 137 10.44 -13.34 5.37
C LEU A 137 10.81 -13.22 3.89
N THR A 138 10.26 -12.23 3.17
CA THR A 138 10.64 -11.99 1.78
C THR A 138 12.01 -11.35 1.70
N VAL A 139 12.95 -12.00 0.98
CA VAL A 139 14.32 -11.50 0.83
C VAL A 139 14.33 -10.29 -0.10
N HIS A 140 14.73 -9.14 0.43
CA HIS A 140 14.91 -7.91 -0.33
C HIS A 140 16.38 -7.71 -0.73
N ALA A 141 16.61 -7.12 -1.91
CA ALA A 141 17.96 -6.84 -2.36
C ALA A 141 18.62 -5.72 -1.54
N HIS A 142 19.88 -5.89 -1.15
CA HIS A 142 20.65 -4.89 -0.40
C HIS A 142 21.72 -4.23 -1.29
N PRO A 143 21.93 -2.88 -1.23
CA PRO A 143 21.09 -1.90 -0.53
C PRO A 143 20.00 -1.31 -1.44
N THR A 144 18.76 -1.33 -0.98
CA THR A 144 17.60 -0.76 -1.71
C THR A 144 16.67 0.00 -0.78
N LEU A 145 15.81 0.85 -1.37
CA LEU A 145 14.73 1.50 -0.62
C LEU A 145 13.60 0.50 -0.28
N GLY A 146 13.42 -0.55 -1.11
CA GLY A 146 12.41 -1.59 -0.88
C GLY A 146 12.60 -2.37 0.43
N GLU A 147 13.86 -2.51 0.92
CA GLU A 147 14.14 -3.14 2.22
C GLU A 147 13.34 -2.53 3.38
N MET A 148 12.91 -1.28 3.24
CA MET A 148 12.13 -0.62 4.29
C MET A 148 10.74 -1.25 4.49
N SER A 149 10.17 -1.90 3.46
CA SER A 149 8.93 -2.69 3.59
C SER A 149 9.16 -3.87 4.53
N MET A 150 10.24 -4.62 4.31
CA MET A 150 10.66 -5.76 5.15
C MET A 150 10.94 -5.31 6.60
N GLU A 151 11.75 -4.27 6.77
CA GLU A 151 12.11 -3.75 8.10
C GLU A 151 10.91 -3.23 8.89
N ALA A 152 9.95 -2.58 8.20
CA ALA A 152 8.70 -2.15 8.83
C ALA A 152 7.84 -3.36 9.25
N ALA A 153 7.87 -4.43 8.46
CA ALA A 153 7.17 -5.68 8.74
C ALA A 153 7.83 -6.45 9.89
N GLU A 154 9.16 -6.57 9.93
CA GLU A 154 9.92 -7.13 11.07
C GLU A 154 9.57 -6.40 12.37
N LYS A 155 9.46 -5.08 12.31
CA LYS A 155 9.03 -4.28 13.46
C LYS A 155 7.58 -4.57 13.85
N ALA A 156 6.68 -4.81 12.89
CA ALA A 156 5.29 -5.16 13.17
C ALA A 156 5.16 -6.47 13.95
N ILE A 157 6.00 -7.46 13.64
CA ILE A 157 6.03 -8.76 14.33
C ILE A 157 6.95 -8.81 15.57
N GLY A 158 7.60 -7.68 15.90
CA GLY A 158 8.39 -7.53 17.13
C GLY A 158 9.86 -7.96 17.05
N TYR A 159 10.40 -8.13 15.84
CA TYR A 159 11.80 -8.52 15.61
C TYR A 159 12.61 -7.50 14.79
N PRO A 160 12.58 -6.20 15.12
CA PRO A 160 13.32 -5.20 14.36
C PRO A 160 14.83 -5.41 14.51
N ILE A 161 15.59 -5.23 13.41
CA ILE A 161 17.05 -5.31 13.42
C ILE A 161 17.68 -3.93 13.50
N HIS A 162 17.23 -2.98 12.68
CA HIS A 162 17.87 -1.68 12.55
C HIS A 162 17.10 -0.52 13.25
N THR A 163 15.97 -0.79 13.91
CA THR A 163 15.22 0.20 14.70
C THR A 163 14.74 -0.41 16.03
N MET A 164 14.67 0.43 17.06
CA MET A 164 14.05 0.07 18.34
C MET A 164 12.56 0.47 18.35
#